data_489e14f35ec9983138a42f23f564f965
#
_entry.id   489e14f35ec9983138a42f23f564f965
#
_cell.length_a   1.000
_cell.length_b   1.000
_cell.length_c   1.000
_cell.angle_alpha   90.00
_cell.angle_beta   90.00
_cell.angle_gamma   90.00
#
_symmetry.space_group_name_H-M   'P 1'
#
loop_
_entity.id
_entity.type
_entity.pdbx_description
1 polymer ?
#
loop_
_entity_poly.entity_id
_entity_poly.type
_entity_poly.pdbx_seq_one_letter_code
_entity_poly.pdbx_strand_id
1 'polypeptide(L)'
;VFSMGTLRQELIPRVELPVINVITVSPGATSEQMRDRVSVPLEQQVMTIPEVSSTTTQSSSSVSFVTVELDYGTDVARASNRVELAISRADANFPENAESEVISGGSSDIPLSYIGITSEGTPLETSERIRNTILPELEQISGVASVELIGAPEQNITITLDQERVAELEIGADAIQEALEDNGLSVPVGTLVEEGEAKDVTVGVPIDSIEALRETPVVAGEPEPGMPATVYPLSEIAEVEFTDGNTDMIGRLNGEEAIAIIIFPTANANIVDTSAEVDATLDELAPSVGGNTQFTMLFDQAPYITGSIESLAQEGLLGLVFAVLVILVFLLSVRSTIVTAISIPLSLLVGFIGMYIAGYSLNMLTLAALTLSIGRVVDDSIVVIENIKRHLDYGKDKRDAVLDGTREVASAITASTIVSFIVFVPVGLVPGLVGELFRPFAFTVVI
;
A
#
# COMPACT_ATOMS: atom_id res chain seq x y z
N VAL A 1 -9.31 -17.84 22.34
CA VAL A 1 -9.52 -16.41 22.65
C VAL A 1 -8.24 -15.63 22.34
N PHE A 2 -7.06 -16.03 22.88
CA PHE A 2 -5.80 -15.32 22.60
C PHE A 2 -5.46 -15.30 21.11
N SER A 3 -5.49 -16.44 20.40
CA SER A 3 -5.22 -16.52 18.97
C SER A 3 -6.19 -15.71 18.10
N MET A 4 -7.42 -15.52 18.54
CA MET A 4 -8.44 -14.73 17.82
C MET A 4 -8.12 -13.21 17.89
N GLY A 5 -7.61 -12.74 19.02
CA GLY A 5 -7.22 -11.32 19.21
C GLY A 5 -5.87 -10.95 18.63
N THR A 6 -5.05 -11.95 18.22
CA THR A 6 -3.71 -11.73 17.64
C THR A 6 -3.65 -11.98 16.13
N LEU A 7 -4.75 -12.50 15.55
CA LEU A 7 -4.83 -12.65 14.09
C LEU A 7 -4.98 -11.28 13.44
N ARG A 8 -4.18 -11.04 12.41
CA ARG A 8 -4.29 -9.82 11.58
C ARG A 8 -5.65 -9.78 10.91
N GLN A 9 -6.22 -8.60 10.81
CA GLN A 9 -7.50 -8.35 10.19
C GLN A 9 -7.28 -7.58 8.90
N GLU A 10 -7.69 -8.16 7.79
CA GLU A 10 -7.50 -7.63 6.43
C GLU A 10 -8.80 -7.78 5.64
N LEU A 11 -9.02 -6.95 4.63
CA LEU A 11 -10.21 -7.06 3.78
C LEU A 11 -10.15 -8.32 2.91
N ILE A 12 -9.03 -8.50 2.22
CA ILE A 12 -8.74 -9.65 1.37
C ILE A 12 -7.43 -10.29 1.82
N PRO A 13 -7.20 -11.59 1.52
CA PRO A 13 -5.89 -12.20 1.73
C PRO A 13 -4.81 -11.41 1.01
N ARG A 14 -3.62 -11.40 1.56
CA ARG A 14 -2.48 -10.81 0.86
C ARG A 14 -2.20 -11.56 -0.42
N VAL A 15 -2.12 -10.78 -1.48
CA VAL A 15 -1.75 -11.24 -2.79
C VAL A 15 -0.65 -10.35 -3.31
N GLU A 16 0.48 -10.94 -3.58
CA GLU A 16 1.53 -10.30 -4.36
C GLU A 16 1.24 -10.62 -5.83
N LEU A 17 0.79 -9.62 -6.57
CA LEU A 17 0.66 -9.76 -8.00
C LEU A 17 2.09 -9.77 -8.58
N PRO A 18 2.44 -10.76 -9.40
CA PRO A 18 3.76 -10.82 -10.03
C PRO A 18 3.85 -9.81 -11.18
N VAL A 19 3.56 -8.54 -10.86
CA VAL A 19 3.54 -7.42 -11.81
C VAL A 19 4.17 -6.21 -11.16
N ILE A 20 5.05 -5.55 -11.89
CA ILE A 20 5.65 -4.26 -11.51
C ILE A 20 5.30 -3.26 -12.61
N ASN A 21 4.78 -2.10 -12.22
CA ASN A 21 4.52 -1.01 -13.15
C ASN A 21 5.57 0.07 -12.96
N VAL A 22 6.18 0.51 -14.05
CA VAL A 22 7.08 1.66 -14.06
C VAL A 22 6.38 2.76 -14.81
N ILE A 23 6.18 3.88 -14.16
CA ILE A 23 5.60 5.10 -14.73
C ILE A 23 6.74 6.10 -14.85
N THR A 24 7.00 6.56 -16.06
CA THR A 24 8.00 7.62 -16.29
C THR A 24 7.30 8.83 -16.89
N VAL A 25 7.47 9.97 -16.24
CA VAL A 25 6.91 11.26 -16.67
C VAL A 25 8.06 12.15 -17.16
N SER A 26 7.91 12.75 -18.34
CA SER A 26 8.83 13.74 -18.89
C SER A 26 8.02 14.84 -19.57
N PRO A 27 7.75 15.95 -18.86
CA PRO A 27 6.94 17.04 -19.38
C PRO A 27 7.46 17.59 -20.72
N GLY A 28 6.55 17.77 -21.69
CA GLY A 28 6.87 18.30 -23.01
C GLY A 28 7.42 17.28 -24.03
N ALA A 29 7.68 16.04 -23.63
CA ALA A 29 8.11 15.00 -24.54
C ALA A 29 6.95 14.50 -25.41
N THR A 30 7.22 14.22 -26.69
CA THR A 30 6.24 13.59 -27.57
C THR A 30 6.13 12.09 -27.30
N SER A 31 5.04 11.44 -27.73
CA SER A 31 4.88 9.98 -27.59
C SER A 31 6.00 9.19 -28.28
N GLU A 32 6.56 9.69 -29.39
CA GLU A 32 7.69 9.07 -30.06
C GLU A 32 8.98 9.21 -29.25
N GLN A 33 9.23 10.38 -28.67
CA GLN A 33 10.37 10.58 -27.76
C GLN A 33 10.26 9.71 -26.51
N MET A 34 9.09 9.63 -25.90
CA MET A 34 8.84 8.72 -24.77
C MET A 34 9.09 7.27 -25.14
N ARG A 35 8.61 6.81 -26.32
CA ARG A 35 8.89 5.46 -26.79
C ARG A 35 10.39 5.23 -26.97
N ASP A 36 11.06 6.08 -27.75
CA ASP A 36 12.42 5.81 -28.22
C ASP A 36 13.48 6.05 -27.15
N ARG A 37 13.26 7.02 -26.26
CA ARG A 37 14.23 7.42 -25.23
C ARG A 37 13.94 6.79 -23.84
N VAL A 38 12.69 6.41 -23.56
CA VAL A 38 12.29 5.87 -22.25
C VAL A 38 11.84 4.42 -22.35
N SER A 39 10.72 4.16 -23.05
CA SER A 39 10.07 2.84 -23.03
C SER A 39 10.97 1.74 -23.58
N VAL A 40 11.56 1.93 -24.76
CA VAL A 40 12.40 0.92 -25.42
C VAL A 40 13.69 0.65 -24.67
N PRO A 41 14.48 1.65 -24.21
CA PRO A 41 15.66 1.41 -23.40
C PRO A 41 15.34 0.71 -22.08
N LEU A 42 14.26 1.10 -21.40
CA LEU A 42 13.83 0.48 -20.14
C LEU A 42 13.41 -0.98 -20.38
N GLU A 43 12.58 -1.24 -21.37
CA GLU A 43 12.16 -2.60 -21.76
C GLU A 43 13.38 -3.51 -22.00
N GLN A 44 14.37 -3.03 -22.75
CA GLN A 44 15.59 -3.78 -23.01
C GLN A 44 16.37 -4.13 -21.73
N GLN A 45 16.44 -3.22 -20.76
CA GLN A 45 17.10 -3.47 -19.48
C GLN A 45 16.30 -4.43 -18.61
N VAL A 46 14.99 -4.23 -18.49
CA VAL A 46 14.10 -5.05 -17.67
C VAL A 46 14.02 -6.50 -18.17
N MET A 47 14.00 -6.71 -19.50
CA MET A 47 14.02 -8.05 -20.10
C MET A 47 15.30 -8.83 -19.82
N THR A 48 16.35 -8.21 -19.30
CA THR A 48 17.56 -8.93 -18.83
C THR A 48 17.39 -9.56 -17.45
N ILE A 49 16.32 -9.24 -16.74
CA ILE A 49 16.03 -9.76 -15.39
C ILE A 49 15.46 -11.18 -15.55
N PRO A 50 16.07 -12.22 -14.95
CA PRO A 50 15.68 -13.62 -15.19
C PRO A 50 14.24 -13.96 -14.81
N GLU A 51 13.66 -13.23 -13.84
CA GLU A 51 12.32 -13.45 -13.32
C GLU A 51 11.22 -12.77 -14.16
N VAL A 52 11.59 -12.00 -15.18
CA VAL A 52 10.63 -11.31 -16.05
C VAL A 52 10.14 -12.26 -17.14
N SER A 53 8.84 -12.48 -17.18
CA SER A 53 8.16 -13.31 -18.17
C SER A 53 7.77 -12.54 -19.42
N SER A 54 7.26 -11.33 -19.24
CA SER A 54 6.89 -10.43 -20.35
C SER A 54 6.91 -8.96 -19.91
N THR A 55 6.92 -8.06 -20.91
CA THR A 55 6.78 -6.63 -20.71
C THR A 55 5.73 -6.08 -21.67
N THR A 56 4.95 -5.11 -21.18
CA THR A 56 4.01 -4.34 -22.01
C THR A 56 4.34 -2.88 -21.85
N THR A 57 4.52 -2.16 -22.96
CA THR A 57 4.86 -0.73 -22.93
C THR A 57 3.76 0.09 -23.59
N GLN A 58 3.42 1.21 -22.98
CA GLN A 58 2.52 2.21 -23.52
C GLN A 58 3.14 3.59 -23.39
N SER A 59 3.37 4.26 -24.52
CA SER A 59 3.94 5.60 -24.59
C SER A 59 2.89 6.60 -25.07
N SER A 60 2.69 7.65 -24.30
CA SER A 60 1.85 8.80 -24.65
C SER A 60 2.68 10.08 -24.57
N SER A 61 2.08 11.23 -24.86
CA SER A 61 2.77 12.52 -24.67
C SER A 61 3.08 12.69 -23.20
N SER A 62 4.34 12.97 -22.88
CA SER A 62 4.89 13.21 -21.54
C SER A 62 4.87 11.99 -20.58
N VAL A 63 4.29 10.83 -20.94
CA VAL A 63 4.18 9.69 -20.01
C VAL A 63 4.49 8.37 -20.72
N SER A 64 5.28 7.54 -20.05
CA SER A 64 5.54 6.14 -20.40
C SER A 64 5.06 5.21 -19.29
N PHE A 65 4.30 4.18 -19.63
CA PHE A 65 3.94 3.07 -18.76
C PHE A 65 4.65 1.81 -19.24
N VAL A 66 5.43 1.19 -18.37
CA VAL A 66 6.07 -0.10 -18.62
C VAL A 66 5.60 -1.08 -17.57
N THR A 67 4.74 -2.00 -17.97
CA THR A 67 4.26 -3.10 -17.13
C THR A 67 5.18 -4.29 -17.30
N VAL A 68 5.75 -4.77 -16.20
CA VAL A 68 6.68 -5.88 -16.12
C VAL A 68 5.99 -7.05 -15.45
N GLU A 69 5.71 -8.11 -16.21
CA GLU A 69 5.14 -9.34 -15.68
C GLU A 69 6.27 -10.27 -15.21
N LEU A 70 6.13 -10.79 -14.02
CA LEU A 70 7.10 -11.70 -13.41
C LEU A 70 6.57 -13.14 -13.42
N ASP A 71 7.47 -14.10 -13.32
CA ASP A 71 7.10 -15.49 -13.08
C ASP A 71 6.41 -15.65 -11.71
N TYR A 72 5.39 -16.50 -11.65
CA TYR A 72 4.70 -16.77 -10.39
C TYR A 72 5.61 -17.37 -9.33
N GLY A 73 5.51 -16.83 -8.10
CA GLY A 73 6.34 -17.25 -6.97
C GLY A 73 7.67 -16.48 -6.87
N THR A 74 7.85 -15.46 -7.72
CA THR A 74 8.95 -14.52 -7.61
C THR A 74 8.75 -13.63 -6.38
N ASP A 75 9.83 -13.36 -5.66
CA ASP A 75 9.89 -12.33 -4.62
C ASP A 75 9.80 -10.95 -5.31
N VAL A 76 8.60 -10.36 -5.28
CA VAL A 76 8.28 -9.11 -5.97
C VAL A 76 9.14 -7.96 -5.46
N ALA A 77 9.40 -7.88 -4.14
CA ALA A 77 10.24 -6.83 -3.57
C ALA A 77 11.68 -6.88 -4.10
N ARG A 78 12.22 -8.09 -4.24
CA ARG A 78 13.55 -8.27 -4.84
C ARG A 78 13.57 -7.96 -6.32
N ALA A 79 12.50 -8.32 -7.05
CA ALA A 79 12.38 -8.00 -8.46
C ALA A 79 12.23 -6.48 -8.66
N SER A 80 11.48 -5.78 -7.80
CA SER A 80 11.33 -4.31 -7.80
C SER A 80 12.69 -3.62 -7.69
N ASN A 81 13.51 -3.99 -6.72
CA ASN A 81 14.87 -3.45 -6.59
C ASN A 81 15.74 -3.68 -7.86
N ARG A 82 15.52 -4.79 -8.58
CA ARG A 82 16.23 -5.05 -9.85
C ARG A 82 15.70 -4.18 -10.99
N VAL A 83 14.39 -3.90 -10.99
CA VAL A 83 13.77 -2.98 -11.94
C VAL A 83 14.26 -1.56 -11.69
N GLU A 84 14.39 -1.10 -10.44
CA GLU A 84 15.00 0.19 -10.09
C GLU A 84 16.45 0.31 -10.59
N LEU A 85 17.23 -0.76 -10.43
CA LEU A 85 18.58 -0.81 -11.01
C LEU A 85 18.58 -0.82 -12.55
N ALA A 86 17.56 -1.39 -13.19
CA ALA A 86 17.40 -1.35 -14.63
C ALA A 86 17.02 0.05 -15.11
N ILE A 87 16.16 0.77 -14.37
CA ILE A 87 15.85 2.19 -14.61
C ILE A 87 17.13 3.01 -14.56
N SER A 88 17.90 2.91 -13.48
CA SER A 88 19.17 3.66 -13.32
C SER A 88 20.18 3.40 -14.46
N ARG A 89 20.13 2.23 -15.09
CA ARG A 89 20.97 1.93 -16.26
C ARG A 89 20.39 2.48 -17.57
N ALA A 90 19.07 2.58 -17.67
CA ALA A 90 18.39 3.13 -18.82
C ALA A 90 18.40 4.67 -18.82
N ASP A 91 18.54 5.27 -17.64
CA ASP A 91 18.42 6.70 -17.36
C ASP A 91 19.34 7.58 -18.25
N ALA A 92 20.52 7.09 -18.61
CA ALA A 92 21.42 7.77 -19.54
C ALA A 92 20.80 8.06 -20.93
N ASN A 93 19.71 7.39 -21.29
CA ASN A 93 18.97 7.61 -22.55
C ASN A 93 17.74 8.50 -22.34
N PHE A 94 17.31 8.68 -21.10
CA PHE A 94 16.11 9.43 -20.76
C PHE A 94 16.26 10.91 -21.07
N PRO A 95 15.17 11.65 -21.30
CA PRO A 95 15.22 13.11 -21.26
C PRO A 95 15.68 13.61 -19.87
N GLU A 96 16.36 14.74 -19.81
CA GLU A 96 16.95 15.31 -18.57
C GLU A 96 15.91 15.57 -17.46
N ASN A 97 14.66 15.80 -17.85
CA ASN A 97 13.53 16.04 -16.94
C ASN A 97 12.61 14.83 -16.75
N ALA A 98 13.13 13.62 -16.98
CA ALA A 98 12.33 12.39 -16.82
C ALA A 98 12.40 11.89 -15.37
N GLU A 99 11.25 11.67 -14.76
CA GLU A 99 11.12 11.08 -13.44
C GLU A 99 10.42 9.72 -13.55
N SER A 100 10.96 8.72 -12.89
CA SER A 100 10.43 7.34 -12.92
C SER A 100 10.00 6.88 -11.55
N GLU A 101 8.80 6.34 -11.46
CA GLU A 101 8.24 5.72 -10.26
C GLU A 101 8.00 4.23 -10.51
N VAL A 102 8.31 3.40 -9.50
CA VAL A 102 8.11 1.94 -9.54
C VAL A 102 7.00 1.57 -8.57
N ILE A 103 5.93 1.01 -9.11
CA ILE A 103 4.77 0.54 -8.36
C ILE A 103 4.71 -0.97 -8.46
N SER A 104 4.90 -1.66 -7.34
CA SER A 104 4.74 -3.11 -7.28
C SER A 104 3.25 -3.45 -7.15
N GLY A 105 2.73 -4.39 -7.93
CA GLY A 105 1.34 -4.83 -7.81
C GLY A 105 1.15 -5.70 -6.57
N GLY A 106 0.41 -5.20 -5.58
CA GLY A 106 0.12 -5.97 -4.37
C GLY A 106 -1.09 -5.45 -3.61
N SER A 107 -1.56 -6.23 -2.66
CA SER A 107 -2.63 -5.77 -1.75
C SER A 107 -2.17 -4.67 -0.79
N SER A 108 -0.85 -4.48 -0.62
CA SER A 108 -0.25 -3.37 0.12
C SER A 108 -0.37 -2.02 -0.60
N ASP A 109 -0.59 -2.05 -1.93
CA ASP A 109 -0.76 -0.83 -2.73
C ASP A 109 -2.22 -0.32 -2.69
N ILE A 110 -3.11 -1.06 -2.00
CA ILE A 110 -4.46 -0.59 -1.70
C ILE A 110 -4.37 0.33 -0.48
N PRO A 111 -4.75 1.60 -0.60
CA PRO A 111 -4.69 2.53 0.53
C PRO A 111 -5.50 2.02 1.73
N LEU A 112 -4.94 2.20 2.93
CA LEU A 112 -5.64 2.01 4.18
C LEU A 112 -6.84 2.94 4.26
N SER A 113 -6.58 4.24 4.01
CA SER A 113 -7.59 5.28 4.06
C SER A 113 -7.28 6.44 3.12
N TYR A 114 -8.36 7.11 2.71
CA TYR A 114 -8.38 8.37 1.99
C TYR A 114 -9.05 9.42 2.85
N ILE A 115 -8.38 10.51 3.14
CA ILE A 115 -8.85 11.54 4.06
C ILE A 115 -8.83 12.88 3.35
N GLY A 116 -10.01 13.46 3.14
CA GLY A 116 -10.17 14.81 2.59
C GLY A 116 -9.99 15.84 3.70
N ILE A 117 -9.31 16.94 3.40
CA ILE A 117 -8.99 17.99 4.34
C ILE A 117 -9.52 19.31 3.79
N THR A 118 -10.39 19.95 4.55
CA THR A 118 -10.84 21.33 4.31
C THR A 118 -10.37 22.23 5.45
N SER A 119 -9.99 23.46 5.14
CA SER A 119 -9.51 24.42 6.14
C SER A 119 -9.82 25.83 5.71
N GLU A 120 -10.00 26.73 6.67
CA GLU A 120 -9.99 28.16 6.44
C GLU A 120 -8.57 28.64 6.12
N GLY A 121 -8.37 29.34 5.03
CA GLY A 121 -7.08 29.80 4.53
C GLY A 121 -6.78 29.30 3.11
N THR A 122 -5.59 29.49 2.65
CA THR A 122 -5.18 28.99 1.32
C THR A 122 -4.82 27.51 1.37
N PRO A 123 -5.01 26.76 0.27
CA PRO A 123 -4.56 25.36 0.18
C PRO A 123 -3.05 25.20 0.48
N LEU A 124 -2.22 26.18 0.11
CA LEU A 124 -0.79 26.19 0.37
C LEU A 124 -0.49 26.25 1.88
N GLU A 125 -1.06 27.22 2.60
CA GLU A 125 -0.88 27.34 4.06
C GLU A 125 -1.36 26.08 4.79
N THR A 126 -2.44 25.50 4.30
CA THR A 126 -2.98 24.25 4.86
C THR A 126 -2.03 23.09 4.61
N SER A 127 -1.51 22.95 3.39
CA SER A 127 -0.57 21.88 3.06
C SER A 127 0.72 21.95 3.87
N GLU A 128 1.29 23.16 4.05
CA GLU A 128 2.49 23.34 4.88
C GLU A 128 2.25 22.95 6.34
N ARG A 129 1.12 23.33 6.91
CA ARG A 129 0.78 22.95 8.28
C ARG A 129 0.60 21.43 8.41
N ILE A 130 -0.05 20.80 7.44
CA ILE A 130 -0.23 19.35 7.41
C ILE A 130 1.12 18.63 7.28
N ARG A 131 1.99 19.07 6.35
CA ARG A 131 3.34 18.51 6.16
C ARG A 131 4.18 18.58 7.44
N ASN A 132 4.08 19.68 8.17
CA ASN A 132 4.93 19.91 9.35
C ASN A 132 4.36 19.32 10.64
N THR A 133 3.03 19.08 10.73
CA THR A 133 2.37 18.70 11.99
C THR A 133 1.76 17.31 11.92
N ILE A 134 1.14 16.94 10.79
CA ILE A 134 0.33 15.71 10.68
C ILE A 134 1.13 14.57 10.07
N LEU A 135 1.78 14.80 8.92
CA LEU A 135 2.47 13.72 8.20
C LEU A 135 3.50 12.99 9.07
N PRO A 136 4.41 13.69 9.80
CA PRO A 136 5.42 13.01 10.60
C PRO A 136 4.85 12.12 11.71
N GLU A 137 3.70 12.49 12.28
CA GLU A 137 3.06 11.70 13.33
C GLU A 137 2.33 10.48 12.74
N LEU A 138 1.69 10.63 11.57
CA LEU A 138 1.07 9.51 10.88
C LEU A 138 2.09 8.49 10.38
N GLU A 139 3.25 8.92 9.91
CA GLU A 139 4.34 8.05 9.46
C GLU A 139 4.97 7.23 10.61
N GLN A 140 4.85 7.69 11.86
CA GLN A 140 5.33 6.97 13.04
C GLN A 140 4.38 5.88 13.52
N ILE A 141 3.13 5.86 13.04
CA ILE A 141 2.14 4.85 13.44
C ILE A 141 2.60 3.47 12.97
N SER A 142 2.61 2.53 13.91
CA SER A 142 2.95 1.15 13.58
C SER A 142 1.92 0.57 12.61
N GLY A 143 2.36 0.18 11.42
CA GLY A 143 1.46 -0.34 10.38
C GLY A 143 1.23 0.62 9.22
N VAL A 144 1.67 1.89 9.30
CA VAL A 144 1.74 2.82 8.19
C VAL A 144 3.06 2.63 7.45
N ALA A 145 3.01 2.50 6.13
CA ALA A 145 4.17 2.38 5.25
C ALA A 145 4.58 3.74 4.66
N SER A 146 3.60 4.49 4.16
CA SER A 146 3.79 5.82 3.62
C SER A 146 2.52 6.64 3.76
N VAL A 147 2.70 7.95 3.78
CA VAL A 147 1.63 8.95 3.81
C VAL A 147 1.86 9.93 2.67
N GLU A 148 0.90 10.04 1.76
CA GLU A 148 0.98 10.91 0.60
C GLU A 148 -0.03 12.05 0.73
N LEU A 149 0.42 13.26 0.40
CA LEU A 149 -0.43 14.45 0.36
C LEU A 149 -0.74 14.80 -1.10
N ILE A 150 -2.00 14.73 -1.49
CA ILE A 150 -2.47 14.94 -2.86
C ILE A 150 -3.29 16.22 -2.96
N GLY A 151 -3.16 16.90 -4.11
CA GLY A 151 -3.87 18.16 -4.38
C GLY A 151 -3.33 19.34 -3.58
N ALA A 152 -2.19 19.16 -2.92
CA ALA A 152 -1.50 20.23 -2.22
C ALA A 152 -0.71 21.08 -3.21
N PRO A 153 -0.91 22.41 -3.26
CA PRO A 153 -0.04 23.26 -4.03
C PRO A 153 1.38 23.22 -3.46
N GLU A 154 2.36 23.23 -4.33
CA GLU A 154 3.76 23.40 -3.96
C GLU A 154 4.18 24.85 -4.21
N GLN A 155 5.07 25.39 -3.38
CA GLN A 155 5.69 26.66 -3.69
C GLN A 155 6.69 26.45 -4.82
N ASN A 156 6.44 27.09 -5.94
CA ASN A 156 7.38 27.14 -7.05
C ASN A 156 8.04 28.50 -7.11
N ILE A 157 9.29 28.55 -7.53
CA ILE A 157 9.95 29.79 -7.88
C ILE A 157 9.82 29.97 -9.39
N THR A 158 9.11 31.01 -9.80
CA THR A 158 9.00 31.35 -11.20
C THR A 158 10.04 32.43 -11.55
N ILE A 159 10.84 32.13 -12.57
CA ILE A 159 11.82 33.06 -13.13
C ILE A 159 11.25 33.55 -14.44
N THR A 160 10.80 34.81 -14.47
CA THR A 160 10.24 35.43 -15.68
C THR A 160 11.32 36.31 -16.31
N LEU A 161 11.80 35.92 -17.48
CA LEU A 161 12.88 36.62 -18.17
C LEU A 161 12.38 37.93 -18.76
N ASP A 162 13.13 39.03 -18.55
CA ASP A 162 12.99 40.27 -19.29
C ASP A 162 13.62 40.13 -20.69
N GLN A 163 12.75 39.85 -21.68
CA GLN A 163 13.21 39.59 -23.04
C GLN A 163 13.94 40.73 -23.70
N GLU A 164 13.62 42.00 -23.36
CA GLU A 164 14.33 43.16 -23.87
C GLU A 164 15.74 43.22 -23.29
N ARG A 165 15.87 42.97 -22.00
CA ARG A 165 17.13 43.02 -21.29
C ARG A 165 18.07 41.85 -21.67
N VAL A 166 17.51 40.66 -21.77
CA VAL A 166 18.23 39.44 -22.23
C VAL A 166 18.76 39.62 -23.65
N ALA A 167 17.99 40.23 -24.57
CA ALA A 167 18.41 40.52 -25.92
C ALA A 167 19.46 41.64 -25.99
N GLU A 168 19.33 42.67 -25.13
CA GLU A 168 20.27 43.79 -25.05
C GLU A 168 21.68 43.38 -24.58
N LEU A 169 21.71 42.40 -23.66
CA LEU A 169 22.92 41.86 -23.06
C LEU A 169 23.49 40.64 -23.77
N GLU A 170 22.85 40.21 -24.86
CA GLU A 170 23.22 39.01 -25.66
C GLU A 170 23.34 37.73 -24.81
N ILE A 171 22.42 37.55 -23.82
CA ILE A 171 22.40 36.39 -22.94
C ILE A 171 21.56 35.28 -23.58
N GLY A 172 22.12 34.08 -23.78
CA GLY A 172 21.42 32.92 -24.26
C GLY A 172 20.58 32.25 -23.15
N ALA A 173 19.52 31.52 -23.53
CA ALA A 173 18.73 30.77 -22.56
C ALA A 173 19.55 29.66 -21.86
N ASP A 174 20.49 29.08 -22.58
CA ASP A 174 21.49 28.10 -22.13
C ASP A 174 22.42 28.67 -21.05
N ALA A 175 22.83 29.94 -21.16
CA ALA A 175 23.64 30.58 -20.12
C ALA A 175 22.91 30.75 -18.78
N ILE A 176 21.59 30.92 -18.81
CA ILE A 176 20.77 30.99 -17.60
C ILE A 176 20.64 29.62 -16.98
N GLN A 177 20.40 28.60 -17.79
CA GLN A 177 20.32 27.21 -17.32
C GLN A 177 21.66 26.77 -16.69
N GLU A 178 22.79 27.02 -17.38
CA GLU A 178 24.13 26.72 -16.88
C GLU A 178 24.43 27.46 -15.56
N ALA A 179 24.02 28.73 -15.45
CA ALA A 179 24.18 29.49 -14.22
C ALA A 179 23.39 28.93 -13.05
N LEU A 180 22.18 28.38 -13.27
CA LEU A 180 21.36 27.73 -12.24
C LEU A 180 21.93 26.37 -11.85
N GLU A 181 22.37 25.57 -12.81
CA GLU A 181 23.00 24.29 -12.60
C GLU A 181 24.33 24.37 -11.85
N ASP A 182 25.23 25.27 -12.27
CA ASP A 182 26.58 25.43 -11.70
C ASP A 182 26.56 26.05 -10.30
N ASN A 183 25.66 26.99 -10.02
CA ASN A 183 25.60 27.67 -8.72
C ASN A 183 24.77 26.92 -7.66
N GLY A 184 24.02 25.92 -8.04
CA GLY A 184 23.31 25.00 -7.10
C GLY A 184 24.23 23.92 -6.52
N LEU A 185 25.43 23.70 -7.08
CA LEU A 185 26.33 22.62 -6.70
C LEU A 185 27.39 23.09 -5.71
N SER A 186 27.40 22.55 -4.51
CA SER A 186 28.52 22.68 -3.56
C SER A 186 29.50 21.54 -3.83
N VAL A 187 30.64 21.88 -4.48
CA VAL A 187 31.66 20.88 -4.85
C VAL A 187 32.74 20.83 -3.78
N PRO A 188 32.99 19.69 -3.13
CA PRO A 188 34.12 19.57 -2.21
C PRO A 188 35.44 19.60 -3.00
N VAL A 189 36.28 20.60 -2.74
CA VAL A 189 37.57 20.79 -3.43
C VAL A 189 38.80 20.36 -2.62
N GLY A 190 38.56 19.89 -1.37
CA GLY A 190 39.63 19.36 -0.53
C GLY A 190 39.46 19.68 0.95
N THR A 191 40.45 19.34 1.74
CA THR A 191 40.47 19.62 3.19
C THR A 191 41.59 20.61 3.51
N LEU A 192 41.26 21.64 4.28
CA LEU A 192 42.22 22.57 4.87
C LEU A 192 42.54 22.09 6.30
N VAL A 193 43.80 21.92 6.61
CA VAL A 193 44.24 21.62 7.99
C VAL A 193 44.65 22.94 8.67
N GLU A 194 43.84 23.42 9.61
CA GLU A 194 44.08 24.59 10.40
C GLU A 194 44.13 24.20 11.90
N GLU A 195 45.21 24.56 12.58
CA GLU A 195 45.44 24.24 14.00
C GLU A 195 45.36 22.76 14.37
N GLY A 196 45.54 21.84 13.38
CA GLY A 196 45.47 20.39 13.59
C GLY A 196 44.06 19.79 13.41
N GLU A 197 43.06 20.58 13.05
CA GLU A 197 41.75 20.14 12.65
C GLU A 197 41.60 20.19 11.12
N ALA A 198 41.09 19.11 10.55
CA ALA A 198 40.77 19.02 9.13
C ALA A 198 39.36 19.58 8.91
N LYS A 199 39.28 20.68 8.10
CA LYS A 199 38.03 21.28 7.67
C LYS A 199 37.82 21.03 6.19
N ASP A 200 36.67 20.47 5.81
CA ASP A 200 36.34 20.30 4.41
C ASP A 200 36.10 21.67 3.74
N VAL A 201 36.74 21.89 2.61
CA VAL A 201 36.58 23.08 1.80
C VAL A 201 35.67 22.74 0.63
N THR A 202 34.53 23.41 0.56
CA THR A 202 33.59 23.35 -0.56
C THR A 202 33.61 24.65 -1.33
N VAL A 203 33.53 24.57 -2.65
CA VAL A 203 33.36 25.72 -3.55
C VAL A 203 31.97 25.62 -4.16
N GLY A 204 31.24 26.72 -4.11
CA GLY A 204 29.86 26.86 -4.56
C GLY A 204 29.03 27.58 -3.49
N VAL A 205 28.08 28.37 -3.92
CA VAL A 205 27.10 29.01 -3.05
C VAL A 205 25.81 28.22 -3.22
N PRO A 206 25.35 27.46 -2.20
CA PRO A 206 24.07 26.81 -2.30
C PRO A 206 22.98 27.88 -2.45
N ILE A 207 22.06 27.66 -3.38
CA ILE A 207 20.88 28.52 -3.53
C ILE A 207 19.88 28.04 -2.45
N ASP A 208 19.96 28.66 -1.28
CA ASP A 208 19.12 28.31 -0.11
C ASP A 208 18.01 29.35 0.16
N SER A 209 17.96 30.42 -0.63
CA SER A 209 17.01 31.50 -0.50
C SER A 209 16.69 32.15 -1.84
N ILE A 210 15.55 32.82 -1.94
CA ILE A 210 15.18 33.57 -3.15
C ILE A 210 16.15 34.73 -3.40
N GLU A 211 16.72 35.29 -2.34
CA GLU A 211 17.72 36.33 -2.42
C GLU A 211 19.04 35.79 -3.03
N ALA A 212 19.49 34.62 -2.62
CA ALA A 212 20.65 33.95 -3.22
C ALA A 212 20.41 33.64 -4.70
N LEU A 213 19.20 33.18 -5.04
CA LEU A 213 18.81 32.94 -6.42
C LEU A 213 18.82 34.24 -7.27
N ARG A 214 18.32 35.35 -6.73
CA ARG A 214 18.35 36.67 -7.41
C ARG A 214 19.76 37.18 -7.66
N GLU A 215 20.72 36.85 -6.80
CA GLU A 215 22.13 37.23 -6.92
C GLU A 215 22.95 36.23 -7.74
N THR A 216 22.33 35.13 -8.24
CA THR A 216 23.04 34.14 -9.07
C THR A 216 23.67 34.81 -10.28
N PRO A 217 25.00 34.66 -10.50
CA PRO A 217 25.70 35.31 -11.58
C PRO A 217 25.43 34.56 -12.90
N VAL A 218 24.94 35.29 -13.90
CA VAL A 218 24.73 34.83 -15.28
C VAL A 218 25.75 35.44 -16.20
N VAL A 219 26.44 34.64 -17.00
CA VAL A 219 27.48 35.07 -17.94
C VAL A 219 26.82 35.60 -19.22
N ALA A 220 27.17 36.83 -19.62
CA ALA A 220 26.70 37.41 -20.87
C ALA A 220 27.70 37.19 -22.02
N GLY A 221 27.19 36.72 -23.16
CA GLY A 221 27.99 36.52 -24.38
C GLY A 221 28.99 35.36 -24.29
N GLU A 222 29.62 35.03 -25.40
CA GLU A 222 30.76 34.09 -25.40
C GLU A 222 32.03 34.80 -24.86
N PRO A 223 32.69 34.22 -23.81
CA PRO A 223 33.90 34.86 -23.26
C PRO A 223 35.01 34.88 -24.31
N GLU A 224 35.46 36.07 -24.66
CA GLU A 224 36.61 36.22 -25.57
C GLU A 224 37.92 35.74 -24.90
N PRO A 225 38.77 34.99 -25.60
CA PRO A 225 40.02 34.49 -25.02
C PRO A 225 40.89 35.60 -24.48
N GLY A 226 41.02 35.68 -23.14
CA GLY A 226 41.89 36.66 -22.46
C GLY A 226 41.16 37.90 -21.90
N MET A 227 39.85 38.01 -22.04
CA MET A 227 39.00 38.96 -21.32
C MET A 227 38.20 38.32 -20.21
N PRO A 228 37.98 39.01 -19.08
CA PRO A 228 37.08 38.52 -18.05
C PRO A 228 35.65 38.49 -18.59
N ALA A 229 34.89 37.40 -18.30
CA ALA A 229 33.48 37.30 -18.65
C ALA A 229 32.68 38.42 -17.96
N THR A 230 31.76 39.03 -18.71
CA THR A 230 30.82 39.99 -18.13
C THR A 230 29.69 39.20 -17.46
N VAL A 231 29.44 39.50 -16.20
CA VAL A 231 28.49 38.76 -15.36
C VAL A 231 27.42 39.69 -14.84
N TYR A 232 26.18 39.30 -14.93
CA TYR A 232 25.02 40.03 -14.40
C TYR A 232 24.28 39.17 -13.37
N PRO A 233 23.79 39.75 -12.26
CA PRO A 233 22.93 39.00 -11.35
C PRO A 233 21.60 38.68 -12.05
N LEU A 234 21.01 37.52 -11.73
CA LEU A 234 19.76 37.07 -12.33
C LEU A 234 18.64 38.13 -12.17
N SER A 235 18.62 38.86 -11.07
CA SER A 235 17.66 39.94 -10.80
C SER A 235 17.72 41.13 -11.79
N GLU A 236 18.80 41.30 -12.57
CA GLU A 236 18.88 42.33 -13.61
C GLU A 236 18.24 41.91 -14.94
N ILE A 237 18.05 40.60 -15.14
CA ILE A 237 17.59 39.99 -16.39
C ILE A 237 16.31 39.22 -16.25
N ALA A 238 15.83 38.96 -15.01
CA ALA A 238 14.62 38.21 -14.71
C ALA A 238 13.97 38.71 -13.43
N GLU A 239 12.67 38.63 -13.39
CA GLU A 239 11.86 38.72 -12.18
C GLU A 239 11.78 37.36 -11.54
N VAL A 240 12.18 37.26 -10.26
CA VAL A 240 12.19 36.01 -9.50
C VAL A 240 11.19 36.16 -8.37
N GLU A 241 10.11 35.39 -8.43
CA GLU A 241 9.02 35.42 -7.47
C GLU A 241 8.63 34.02 -7.02
N PHE A 242 8.13 33.91 -5.77
CA PHE A 242 7.37 32.75 -5.37
C PHE A 242 6.01 32.80 -6.04
N THR A 243 5.67 31.74 -6.72
CA THR A 243 4.32 31.52 -7.24
C THR A 243 3.73 30.30 -6.57
N ASP A 244 2.43 30.35 -6.29
CA ASP A 244 1.70 29.14 -5.92
C ASP A 244 1.82 28.19 -7.12
N GLY A 245 2.48 27.06 -6.89
CA GLY A 245 2.69 26.08 -7.94
C GLY A 245 1.35 25.59 -8.49
N ASN A 246 1.31 25.35 -9.79
CA ASN A 246 0.17 24.67 -10.38
C ASN A 246 0.09 23.28 -9.78
N THR A 247 -0.96 23.01 -9.03
CA THR A 247 -1.32 21.65 -8.69
C THR A 247 -1.90 20.99 -9.95
N ASP A 248 -1.27 19.92 -10.40
CA ASP A 248 -1.80 19.10 -11.49
C ASP A 248 -3.15 18.46 -11.11
N MET A 249 -3.49 18.48 -9.83
CA MET A 249 -4.69 17.91 -9.27
C MET A 249 -5.41 18.90 -8.35
N ILE A 250 -6.65 19.28 -8.69
CA ILE A 250 -7.50 20.11 -7.84
C ILE A 250 -8.54 19.21 -7.18
N GLY A 251 -8.44 19.10 -5.85
CA GLY A 251 -9.43 18.41 -5.03
C GLY A 251 -10.56 19.33 -4.57
N ARG A 252 -11.79 18.83 -4.55
CA ARG A 252 -12.93 19.53 -3.94
C ARG A 252 -13.76 18.57 -3.10
N LEU A 253 -14.12 19.00 -1.91
CA LEU A 253 -14.97 18.28 -0.99
C LEU A 253 -16.21 19.14 -0.66
N ASN A 254 -17.40 18.62 -0.94
CA ASN A 254 -18.68 19.34 -0.71
C ASN A 254 -18.77 20.73 -1.35
N GLY A 255 -17.97 20.98 -2.40
CA GLY A 255 -17.96 22.27 -3.11
C GLY A 255 -16.88 23.26 -2.64
N GLU A 256 -16.13 22.93 -1.60
CA GLU A 256 -14.97 23.67 -1.11
C GLU A 256 -13.68 23.07 -1.67
N GLU A 257 -12.62 23.86 -1.79
CA GLU A 257 -11.29 23.36 -2.14
C GLU A 257 -10.76 22.49 -1.01
N ALA A 258 -10.18 21.36 -1.38
CA ALA A 258 -9.70 20.37 -0.43
C ALA A 258 -8.40 19.73 -0.93
N ILE A 259 -7.52 19.41 0.00
CA ILE A 259 -6.38 18.53 -0.20
C ILE A 259 -6.71 17.16 0.39
N ALA A 260 -5.97 16.12 0.02
CA ALA A 260 -6.22 14.79 0.54
C ALA A 260 -4.94 14.14 1.05
N ILE A 261 -5.07 13.36 2.12
CA ILE A 261 -4.05 12.43 2.60
C ILE A 261 -4.44 11.02 2.17
N ILE A 262 -3.48 10.30 1.59
CA ILE A 262 -3.59 8.88 1.32
C ILE A 262 -2.62 8.16 2.24
N ILE A 263 -3.09 7.14 2.92
CA ILE A 263 -2.27 6.34 3.83
C ILE A 263 -2.16 4.92 3.28
N PHE A 264 -0.94 4.44 3.11
CA PHE A 264 -0.66 3.08 2.68
C PHE A 264 -0.20 2.23 3.87
N PRO A 265 -0.72 1.01 4.01
CA PRO A 265 -0.37 0.14 5.11
C PRO A 265 0.93 -0.62 4.83
N THR A 266 1.69 -0.93 5.89
CA THR A 266 2.80 -1.89 5.77
C THR A 266 2.28 -3.28 5.43
N ALA A 267 3.13 -4.09 4.81
CA ALA A 267 2.81 -5.49 4.49
C ALA A 267 2.38 -6.33 5.71
N ASN A 268 2.64 -5.93 6.95
CA ASN A 268 2.29 -6.67 8.16
C ASN A 268 1.27 -5.94 9.05
N ALA A 269 0.65 -4.88 8.55
CA ALA A 269 -0.32 -4.10 9.31
C ALA A 269 -1.56 -4.91 9.71
N ASN A 270 -2.08 -4.64 10.90
CA ASN A 270 -3.47 -4.94 11.22
C ASN A 270 -4.30 -3.72 10.79
N ILE A 271 -5.02 -3.85 9.70
CA ILE A 271 -5.75 -2.74 9.07
C ILE A 271 -6.70 -2.03 10.06
N VAL A 272 -7.42 -2.82 10.87
CA VAL A 272 -8.40 -2.27 11.82
C VAL A 272 -7.72 -1.49 12.95
N ASP A 273 -6.66 -2.04 13.54
CA ASP A 273 -5.94 -1.38 14.63
C ASP A 273 -5.20 -0.13 14.11
N THR A 274 -4.56 -0.23 12.93
CA THR A 274 -3.84 0.89 12.31
C THR A 274 -4.80 2.04 11.94
N SER A 275 -5.98 1.74 11.36
CA SER A 275 -6.99 2.76 11.05
C SER A 275 -7.49 3.46 12.32
N ALA A 276 -7.74 2.71 13.39
CA ALA A 276 -8.17 3.30 14.66
C ALA A 276 -7.10 4.23 15.27
N GLU A 277 -5.82 3.89 15.14
CA GLU A 277 -4.70 4.72 15.60
C GLU A 277 -4.55 5.98 14.73
N VAL A 278 -4.74 5.86 13.41
CA VAL A 278 -4.79 7.01 12.48
C VAL A 278 -5.90 7.97 12.87
N ASP A 279 -7.12 7.48 13.07
CA ASP A 279 -8.26 8.31 13.46
C ASP A 279 -8.00 9.03 14.78
N ALA A 280 -7.49 8.32 15.79
CA ALA A 280 -7.17 8.90 17.08
C ALA A 280 -6.08 9.99 16.98
N THR A 281 -5.05 9.77 16.17
CA THR A 281 -3.97 10.75 15.92
C THR A 281 -4.49 11.99 15.22
N LEU A 282 -5.35 11.84 14.22
CA LEU A 282 -5.98 12.97 13.51
C LEU A 282 -6.87 13.79 14.44
N ASP A 283 -7.68 13.13 15.27
CA ASP A 283 -8.56 13.80 16.24
C ASP A 283 -7.74 14.59 17.29
N GLU A 284 -6.61 14.05 17.75
CA GLU A 284 -5.71 14.70 18.69
C GLU A 284 -5.02 15.92 18.07
N LEU A 285 -4.57 15.80 16.82
CA LEU A 285 -3.76 16.83 16.16
C LEU A 285 -4.59 17.88 15.41
N ALA A 286 -5.87 17.62 15.08
CA ALA A 286 -6.72 18.55 14.36
C ALA A 286 -6.74 19.98 14.97
N PRO A 287 -6.80 20.16 16.30
CA PRO A 287 -6.76 21.50 16.90
C PRO A 287 -5.42 22.23 16.67
N SER A 288 -4.31 21.49 16.52
CA SER A 288 -2.97 22.07 16.36
C SER A 288 -2.73 22.62 14.96
N VAL A 289 -3.41 22.09 13.96
CA VAL A 289 -3.31 22.56 12.57
C VAL A 289 -3.92 23.96 12.41
N GLY A 290 -4.95 24.30 13.21
CA GLY A 290 -5.62 25.60 13.13
C GLY A 290 -6.52 25.75 11.89
N GLY A 291 -7.00 27.00 11.63
CA GLY A 291 -7.80 27.29 10.42
C GLY A 291 -9.12 26.51 10.34
N ASN A 292 -9.71 26.11 11.48
CA ASN A 292 -10.91 25.28 11.50
C ASN A 292 -10.80 24.03 10.61
N THR A 293 -9.59 23.42 10.58
CA THR A 293 -9.30 22.27 9.73
C THR A 293 -10.19 21.09 10.07
N GLN A 294 -10.82 20.51 9.06
CA GLN A 294 -11.68 19.34 9.18
C GLN A 294 -11.10 18.19 8.37
N PHE A 295 -10.96 17.04 9.02
CA PHE A 295 -10.61 15.78 8.38
C PHE A 295 -11.89 15.01 8.09
N THR A 296 -12.08 14.63 6.84
CA THR A 296 -13.25 13.85 6.40
C THR A 296 -12.77 12.55 5.81
N MET A 297 -13.13 11.45 6.44
CA MET A 297 -12.84 10.11 5.91
C MET A 297 -13.62 9.89 4.63
N LEU A 298 -12.94 9.78 3.49
CA LEU A 298 -13.53 9.52 2.18
C LEU A 298 -13.61 8.02 1.90
N PHE A 299 -12.60 7.31 2.34
CA PHE A 299 -12.51 5.86 2.25
C PHE A 299 -11.71 5.33 3.45
N ASP A 300 -12.17 4.23 4.02
CA ASP A 300 -11.46 3.46 5.04
C ASP A 300 -11.78 1.98 4.86
N GLN A 301 -10.75 1.14 4.91
CA GLN A 301 -10.93 -0.31 4.84
C GLN A 301 -11.50 -0.91 6.13
N ALA A 302 -11.21 -0.31 7.29
CA ALA A 302 -11.53 -0.89 8.60
C ALA A 302 -13.03 -1.12 8.85
N PRO A 303 -13.97 -0.21 8.51
CA PRO A 303 -15.40 -0.44 8.64
C PRO A 303 -15.92 -1.64 7.83
N TYR A 304 -15.35 -1.89 6.64
CA TYR A 304 -15.74 -3.05 5.82
C TYR A 304 -15.28 -4.37 6.45
N ILE A 305 -14.08 -4.37 7.04
CA ILE A 305 -13.53 -5.54 7.73
C ILE A 305 -14.32 -5.82 9.01
N THR A 306 -14.52 -4.82 9.86
CA THR A 306 -15.26 -4.96 11.12
C THR A 306 -16.72 -5.33 10.87
N GLY A 307 -17.39 -4.72 9.90
CA GLY A 307 -18.74 -5.05 9.50
C GLY A 307 -18.87 -6.49 8.99
N SER A 308 -17.89 -6.97 8.24
CA SER A 308 -17.81 -8.36 7.78
C SER A 308 -17.64 -9.33 8.95
N ILE A 309 -16.76 -9.02 9.90
CA ILE A 309 -16.54 -9.82 11.12
C ILE A 309 -17.81 -9.87 11.98
N GLU A 310 -18.47 -8.72 12.19
CA GLU A 310 -19.72 -8.64 12.95
C GLU A 310 -20.86 -9.43 12.28
N SER A 311 -21.02 -9.27 10.96
CA SER A 311 -22.03 -10.01 10.20
C SER A 311 -21.83 -11.51 10.33
N LEU A 312 -20.60 -11.99 10.19
CA LEU A 312 -20.29 -13.41 10.32
C LEU A 312 -20.43 -13.91 11.75
N ALA A 313 -20.11 -13.08 12.75
CA ALA A 313 -20.36 -13.42 14.15
C ALA A 313 -21.86 -13.55 14.44
N GLN A 314 -22.70 -12.67 13.88
CA GLN A 314 -24.16 -12.72 14.00
C GLN A 314 -24.73 -13.93 13.25
N GLU A 315 -24.31 -14.18 12.01
CA GLU A 315 -24.72 -15.34 11.23
C GLU A 315 -24.28 -16.65 11.90
N GLY A 316 -23.06 -16.71 12.41
CA GLY A 316 -22.55 -17.85 13.18
C GLY A 316 -23.35 -18.08 14.46
N LEU A 317 -23.71 -17.01 15.19
CA LEU A 317 -24.55 -17.11 16.38
C LEU A 317 -25.98 -17.57 16.04
N LEU A 318 -26.59 -17.00 14.99
CA LEU A 318 -27.91 -17.46 14.50
C LEU A 318 -27.86 -18.90 14.06
N GLY A 319 -26.85 -19.30 13.28
CA GLY A 319 -26.64 -20.70 12.88
C GLY A 319 -26.50 -21.63 14.08
N LEU A 320 -25.75 -21.21 15.10
CA LEU A 320 -25.64 -21.96 16.35
C LEU A 320 -26.99 -22.10 17.07
N VAL A 321 -27.76 -21.01 17.17
CA VAL A 321 -29.09 -21.02 17.81
C VAL A 321 -30.04 -21.98 17.08
N PHE A 322 -30.10 -21.88 15.74
CA PHE A 322 -30.93 -22.78 14.94
C PHE A 322 -30.44 -24.22 15.02
N ALA A 323 -29.14 -24.48 14.98
CA ALA A 323 -28.60 -25.83 15.16
C ALA A 323 -28.96 -26.40 16.50
N VAL A 324 -28.79 -25.63 17.60
CA VAL A 324 -29.19 -26.05 18.96
C VAL A 324 -30.70 -26.36 19.04
N LEU A 325 -31.52 -25.52 18.42
CA LEU A 325 -32.97 -25.73 18.40
C LEU A 325 -33.37 -26.99 17.63
N VAL A 326 -32.80 -27.20 16.45
CA VAL A 326 -33.03 -28.43 15.66
C VAL A 326 -32.56 -29.65 16.42
N ILE A 327 -31.37 -29.64 16.99
CA ILE A 327 -30.82 -30.75 17.80
C ILE A 327 -31.73 -31.04 19.00
N LEU A 328 -32.22 -30.00 19.69
CA LEU A 328 -33.12 -30.16 20.82
C LEU A 328 -34.45 -30.86 20.42
N VAL A 329 -34.99 -30.44 19.26
CA VAL A 329 -36.23 -31.05 18.73
C VAL A 329 -36.02 -32.50 18.31
N PHE A 330 -34.92 -32.82 17.65
CA PHE A 330 -34.62 -34.17 17.19
C PHE A 330 -34.19 -35.12 18.31
N LEU A 331 -33.32 -34.68 19.20
CA LEU A 331 -32.77 -35.52 20.26
C LEU A 331 -33.64 -35.54 21.53
N LEU A 332 -34.55 -34.56 21.70
CA LEU A 332 -35.39 -34.37 22.89
C LEU A 332 -34.59 -34.48 24.22
N SER A 333 -33.32 -34.05 24.19
CA SER A 333 -32.38 -34.18 25.30
C SER A 333 -31.48 -32.94 25.42
N VAL A 334 -31.75 -32.15 26.44
CA VAL A 334 -30.96 -30.93 26.75
C VAL A 334 -29.47 -31.25 26.95
N ARG A 335 -29.12 -32.40 27.57
CA ARG A 335 -27.74 -32.79 27.80
C ARG A 335 -26.99 -33.05 26.50
N SER A 336 -27.57 -33.77 25.57
CA SER A 336 -26.98 -34.03 24.24
C SER A 336 -26.82 -32.72 23.46
N THR A 337 -27.82 -31.85 23.51
CA THR A 337 -27.80 -30.53 22.87
C THR A 337 -26.67 -29.68 23.39
N ILE A 338 -26.43 -29.62 24.70
CA ILE A 338 -25.30 -28.82 25.29
C ILE A 338 -23.95 -29.37 24.81
N VAL A 339 -23.78 -30.70 24.75
CA VAL A 339 -22.52 -31.30 24.27
C VAL A 339 -22.24 -30.91 22.84
N THR A 340 -23.23 -30.98 21.94
CA THR A 340 -23.09 -30.55 20.55
C THR A 340 -22.83 -29.02 20.45
N ALA A 341 -23.54 -28.21 21.24
CA ALA A 341 -23.38 -26.78 21.25
C ALA A 341 -21.96 -26.36 21.68
N ILE A 342 -21.28 -27.11 22.55
CA ILE A 342 -19.91 -26.87 22.97
C ILE A 342 -18.89 -27.26 21.88
N SER A 343 -19.19 -28.28 21.07
CA SER A 343 -18.28 -28.75 20.02
C SER A 343 -18.01 -27.67 18.96
N ILE A 344 -19.00 -26.85 18.63
CA ILE A 344 -18.89 -25.79 17.63
C ILE A 344 -17.82 -24.74 18.00
N PRO A 345 -17.91 -24.04 19.14
CA PRO A 345 -16.89 -23.05 19.50
C PRO A 345 -15.51 -23.68 19.70
N LEU A 346 -15.45 -24.95 20.15
CA LEU A 346 -14.18 -25.65 20.31
C LEU A 346 -13.52 -25.93 18.95
N SER A 347 -14.27 -26.35 17.94
CA SER A 347 -13.77 -26.56 16.58
C SER A 347 -13.32 -25.24 15.93
N LEU A 348 -14.08 -24.15 16.12
CA LEU A 348 -13.67 -22.83 15.65
C LEU A 348 -12.35 -22.37 16.29
N LEU A 349 -12.16 -22.63 17.59
CA LEU A 349 -10.89 -22.33 18.26
C LEU A 349 -9.72 -23.10 17.66
N VAL A 350 -9.92 -24.37 17.28
CA VAL A 350 -8.88 -25.14 16.57
C VAL A 350 -8.60 -24.53 15.19
N GLY A 351 -9.63 -24.12 14.45
CA GLY A 351 -9.49 -23.40 13.19
C GLY A 351 -8.67 -22.10 13.34
N PHE A 352 -8.98 -21.27 14.33
CA PHE A 352 -8.20 -20.03 14.60
C PHE A 352 -6.74 -20.33 14.98
N ILE A 353 -6.48 -21.37 15.77
CA ILE A 353 -5.12 -21.81 16.10
C ILE A 353 -4.40 -22.28 14.84
N GLY A 354 -5.05 -23.05 13.99
CA GLY A 354 -4.49 -23.51 12.73
C GLY A 354 -4.14 -22.38 11.79
N MET A 355 -5.03 -21.39 11.64
CA MET A 355 -4.80 -20.19 10.85
C MET A 355 -3.60 -19.38 11.41
N TYR A 356 -3.53 -19.20 12.72
CA TYR A 356 -2.42 -18.51 13.37
C TYR A 356 -1.08 -19.21 13.11
N ILE A 357 -1.01 -20.52 13.24
CA ILE A 357 0.21 -21.31 12.96
C ILE A 357 0.59 -21.24 11.48
N ALA A 358 -0.40 -21.22 10.58
CA ALA A 358 -0.18 -21.12 9.14
C ALA A 358 0.15 -19.68 8.66
N GLY A 359 0.06 -18.67 9.55
CA GLY A 359 0.32 -17.27 9.22
C GLY A 359 -0.80 -16.61 8.40
N TYR A 360 -2.00 -17.19 8.37
CA TYR A 360 -3.15 -16.61 7.68
C TYR A 360 -3.84 -15.54 8.53
N SER A 361 -4.46 -14.57 7.83
CA SER A 361 -5.24 -13.48 8.43
C SER A 361 -6.73 -13.80 8.51
N LEU A 362 -7.44 -13.05 9.34
CA LEU A 362 -8.88 -12.95 9.32
C LEU A 362 -9.29 -12.01 8.19
N ASN A 363 -9.88 -12.57 7.15
CA ASN A 363 -10.36 -11.85 5.98
C ASN A 363 -11.67 -12.44 5.48
N MET A 364 -12.31 -11.81 4.50
CA MET A 364 -13.61 -12.26 3.99
C MET A 364 -13.61 -13.74 3.57
N LEU A 365 -12.52 -14.24 2.96
CA LEU A 365 -12.46 -15.63 2.50
C LEU A 365 -12.28 -16.62 3.64
N THR A 366 -11.38 -16.33 4.59
CA THR A 366 -11.18 -17.22 5.76
C THR A 366 -12.40 -17.23 6.68
N LEU A 367 -13.10 -16.12 6.81
CA LEU A 367 -14.35 -16.03 7.55
C LEU A 367 -15.47 -16.83 6.86
N ALA A 368 -15.60 -16.74 5.54
CA ALA A 368 -16.52 -17.57 4.76
C ALA A 368 -16.20 -19.06 4.92
N ALA A 369 -14.92 -19.45 4.93
CA ALA A 369 -14.48 -20.82 5.18
C ALA A 369 -14.90 -21.31 6.57
N LEU A 370 -14.71 -20.50 7.60
CA LEU A 370 -15.14 -20.82 8.98
C LEU A 370 -16.66 -21.01 9.06
N THR A 371 -17.44 -20.11 8.42
CA THR A 371 -18.90 -20.22 8.38
C THR A 371 -19.36 -21.52 7.70
N LEU A 372 -18.74 -21.87 6.56
CA LEU A 372 -19.01 -23.13 5.88
C LEU A 372 -18.69 -24.35 6.77
N SER A 373 -17.59 -24.27 7.51
CA SER A 373 -17.14 -25.37 8.39
C SER A 373 -18.02 -25.56 9.61
N ILE A 374 -18.69 -24.51 10.13
CA ILE A 374 -19.66 -24.63 11.24
C ILE A 374 -20.76 -25.60 10.92
N GLY A 375 -21.40 -25.50 9.75
CA GLY A 375 -22.48 -26.39 9.34
C GLY A 375 -22.06 -27.87 9.38
N ARG A 376 -20.85 -28.13 8.87
CA ARG A 376 -20.28 -29.47 8.82
C ARG A 376 -19.97 -30.06 10.20
N VAL A 377 -19.36 -29.25 11.07
CA VAL A 377 -19.08 -29.68 12.46
C VAL A 377 -20.36 -30.00 13.21
N VAL A 378 -21.43 -29.26 12.96
CA VAL A 378 -22.74 -29.50 13.52
C VAL A 378 -23.30 -30.86 13.05
N ASP A 379 -23.24 -31.11 11.75
CA ASP A 379 -23.75 -32.34 11.15
C ASP A 379 -23.01 -33.57 11.69
N ASP A 380 -21.69 -33.57 11.71
CA ASP A 380 -20.88 -34.67 12.24
C ASP A 380 -21.17 -34.91 13.73
N SER A 381 -21.33 -33.85 14.52
CA SER A 381 -21.68 -33.93 15.94
C SER A 381 -23.08 -34.53 16.17
N ILE A 382 -24.06 -34.15 15.34
CA ILE A 382 -25.42 -34.69 15.41
C ILE A 382 -25.40 -36.19 15.14
N VAL A 383 -24.73 -36.62 14.08
CA VAL A 383 -24.67 -38.05 13.70
C VAL A 383 -24.06 -38.90 14.81
N VAL A 384 -22.97 -38.44 15.43
CA VAL A 384 -22.33 -39.16 16.54
C VAL A 384 -23.24 -39.27 17.74
N ILE A 385 -23.85 -38.16 18.15
CA ILE A 385 -24.69 -38.14 19.36
C ILE A 385 -25.99 -38.92 19.14
N GLU A 386 -26.59 -38.82 17.98
CA GLU A 386 -27.77 -39.60 17.62
C GLU A 386 -27.49 -41.12 17.69
N ASN A 387 -26.36 -41.54 17.13
CA ASN A 387 -25.99 -42.95 17.16
C ASN A 387 -25.65 -43.42 18.58
N ILE A 388 -24.97 -42.64 19.39
CA ILE A 388 -24.74 -42.95 20.81
C ILE A 388 -26.08 -43.09 21.56
N LYS A 389 -27.05 -42.19 21.33
CA LYS A 389 -28.36 -42.22 21.93
C LYS A 389 -29.12 -43.48 21.52
N ARG A 390 -29.08 -43.84 20.25
CA ARG A 390 -29.71 -45.10 19.74
C ARG A 390 -29.16 -46.31 20.48
N HIS A 391 -27.83 -46.40 20.71
CA HIS A 391 -27.25 -47.51 21.49
C HIS A 391 -27.66 -47.48 22.96
N LEU A 392 -27.84 -46.32 23.57
CA LEU A 392 -28.39 -46.20 24.92
C LEU A 392 -29.85 -46.68 25.00
N ASP A 393 -30.67 -46.33 23.99
CA ASP A 393 -32.07 -46.72 23.92
C ASP A 393 -32.22 -48.23 23.71
N TYR A 394 -31.23 -48.91 23.13
CA TYR A 394 -31.14 -50.38 23.06
C TYR A 394 -30.75 -51.05 24.38
N GLY A 395 -30.54 -50.27 25.46
CA GLY A 395 -30.22 -50.75 26.79
C GLY A 395 -28.75 -51.10 27.03
N LYS A 396 -27.82 -50.63 26.17
CA LYS A 396 -26.38 -50.77 26.42
C LYS A 396 -25.92 -49.90 27.60
N ASP A 397 -24.91 -50.38 28.29
CA ASP A 397 -24.25 -49.54 29.30
C ASP A 397 -23.64 -48.28 28.67
N LYS A 398 -23.59 -47.18 29.45
CA LYS A 398 -23.17 -45.84 28.91
C LYS A 398 -21.84 -45.88 28.21
N ARG A 399 -20.86 -46.61 28.78
CA ARG A 399 -19.52 -46.71 28.22
C ARG A 399 -19.51 -47.43 26.87
N ASP A 400 -20.22 -48.54 26.81
CA ASP A 400 -20.31 -49.39 25.62
C ASP A 400 -21.15 -48.69 24.54
N ALA A 401 -22.20 -47.99 24.91
CA ALA A 401 -23.01 -47.20 23.97
C ALA A 401 -22.17 -46.06 23.31
N VAL A 402 -21.31 -45.39 24.07
CA VAL A 402 -20.42 -44.34 23.54
C VAL A 402 -19.36 -44.94 22.61
N LEU A 403 -18.72 -46.04 23.02
CA LEU A 403 -17.65 -46.65 22.21
C LEU A 403 -18.19 -47.26 20.91
N ASP A 404 -19.27 -48.03 21.01
CA ASP A 404 -19.86 -48.68 19.85
C ASP A 404 -20.55 -47.69 18.93
N GLY A 405 -21.32 -46.74 19.50
CA GLY A 405 -22.00 -45.72 18.76
C GLY A 405 -21.02 -44.80 17.98
N THR A 406 -19.88 -44.47 18.58
CA THR A 406 -18.85 -43.69 17.89
C THR A 406 -18.14 -44.52 16.81
N ARG A 407 -17.78 -45.78 17.09
CA ARG A 407 -17.09 -46.65 16.13
C ARG A 407 -17.94 -46.94 14.89
N GLU A 408 -19.22 -47.09 15.03
CA GLU A 408 -20.14 -47.42 13.94
C GLU A 408 -20.19 -46.29 12.89
N VAL A 409 -20.16 -45.03 13.31
CA VAL A 409 -20.22 -43.86 12.42
C VAL A 409 -18.87 -43.32 12.06
N ALA A 410 -17.80 -43.73 12.73
CA ALA A 410 -16.45 -43.20 12.53
C ALA A 410 -15.98 -43.34 11.08
N SER A 411 -16.27 -44.47 10.41
CA SER A 411 -15.88 -44.66 9.01
C SER A 411 -16.58 -43.70 8.07
N ALA A 412 -17.86 -43.43 8.30
CA ALA A 412 -18.65 -42.49 7.49
C ALA A 412 -18.18 -41.05 7.67
N ILE A 413 -17.94 -40.63 8.91
CA ILE A 413 -17.40 -39.28 9.22
C ILE A 413 -16.01 -39.12 8.64
N THR A 414 -15.12 -40.13 8.83
CA THR A 414 -13.77 -40.08 8.25
C THR A 414 -13.81 -39.98 6.72
N ALA A 415 -14.65 -40.78 6.07
CA ALA A 415 -14.82 -40.72 4.63
C ALA A 415 -15.31 -39.35 4.16
N SER A 416 -16.29 -38.77 4.86
CA SER A 416 -16.81 -37.42 4.60
C SER A 416 -15.74 -36.34 4.76
N THR A 417 -14.91 -36.45 5.81
CA THR A 417 -13.77 -35.54 6.04
C THR A 417 -12.70 -35.65 4.94
N ILE A 418 -12.37 -36.91 4.53
CA ILE A 418 -11.43 -37.15 3.42
C ILE A 418 -11.96 -36.58 2.10
N VAL A 419 -13.27 -36.71 1.83
CA VAL A 419 -13.86 -36.09 0.63
C VAL A 419 -13.68 -34.57 0.63
N SER A 420 -13.91 -33.90 1.77
CA SER A 420 -13.67 -32.46 1.86
C SER A 420 -12.20 -32.12 1.61
N PHE A 421 -11.30 -32.89 2.20
CA PHE A 421 -9.86 -32.70 1.97
C PHE A 421 -9.53 -32.82 0.47
N ILE A 422 -10.01 -33.85 -0.20
CA ILE A 422 -9.79 -34.11 -1.63
C ILE A 422 -10.37 -32.99 -2.50
N VAL A 423 -11.51 -32.40 -2.10
CA VAL A 423 -12.15 -31.32 -2.86
C VAL A 423 -11.42 -29.99 -2.67
N PHE A 424 -11.04 -29.63 -1.45
CA PHE A 424 -10.50 -28.29 -1.16
C PHE A 424 -8.98 -28.18 -1.30
N VAL A 425 -8.20 -29.25 -1.06
CA VAL A 425 -6.75 -29.21 -1.25
C VAL A 425 -6.33 -28.81 -2.67
N PRO A 426 -6.93 -29.36 -3.74
CA PRO A 426 -6.60 -28.92 -5.10
C PRO A 426 -6.83 -27.43 -5.34
N VAL A 427 -7.86 -26.83 -4.72
CA VAL A 427 -8.15 -25.40 -4.83
C VAL A 427 -6.97 -24.55 -4.27
N GLY A 428 -6.40 -24.97 -3.14
CA GLY A 428 -5.23 -24.31 -2.55
C GLY A 428 -3.92 -24.55 -3.31
N LEU A 429 -3.90 -25.51 -4.25
CA LEU A 429 -2.71 -25.84 -5.06
C LEU A 429 -2.79 -25.27 -6.49
N VAL A 430 -3.87 -24.57 -6.85
CA VAL A 430 -3.97 -23.88 -8.14
C VAL A 430 -2.85 -22.85 -8.24
N PRO A 431 -2.05 -22.85 -9.32
CA PRO A 431 -1.04 -21.80 -9.52
C PRO A 431 -1.69 -20.46 -9.86
N GLY A 432 -0.98 -19.38 -9.58
CA GLY A 432 -1.38 -18.03 -9.94
C GLY A 432 -2.28 -17.34 -8.90
N LEU A 433 -2.76 -16.16 -9.27
CA LEU A 433 -3.58 -15.28 -8.42
C LEU A 433 -4.75 -15.99 -7.75
N VAL A 434 -5.47 -16.82 -8.51
CA VAL A 434 -6.64 -17.56 -7.98
C VAL A 434 -6.22 -18.52 -6.86
N GLY A 435 -5.08 -19.20 -7.04
CA GLY A 435 -4.55 -20.10 -6.01
C GLY A 435 -4.13 -19.36 -4.75
N GLU A 436 -3.48 -18.22 -4.88
CA GLU A 436 -3.05 -17.43 -3.72
C GLU A 436 -4.24 -16.86 -2.95
N LEU A 437 -5.25 -16.34 -3.64
CA LEU A 437 -6.48 -15.87 -3.01
C LEU A 437 -7.22 -16.99 -2.27
N PHE A 438 -7.38 -18.15 -2.89
CA PHE A 438 -8.19 -19.23 -2.33
C PHE A 438 -7.42 -20.21 -1.43
N ARG A 439 -6.10 -20.15 -1.37
CA ARG A 439 -5.30 -21.00 -0.48
C ARG A 439 -5.65 -20.84 1.00
N PRO A 440 -5.77 -19.61 1.55
CA PRO A 440 -6.23 -19.43 2.93
C PRO A 440 -7.64 -19.99 3.19
N PHE A 441 -8.56 -19.80 2.23
CA PHE A 441 -9.90 -20.36 2.29
C PHE A 441 -9.85 -21.89 2.34
N ALA A 442 -9.20 -22.53 1.38
CA ALA A 442 -9.11 -23.98 1.25
C ALA A 442 -8.46 -24.59 2.51
N PHE A 443 -7.39 -24.01 3.00
CA PHE A 443 -6.69 -24.44 4.20
C PHE A 443 -7.58 -24.32 5.45
N THR A 444 -8.32 -23.22 5.59
CA THR A 444 -9.23 -23.01 6.72
C THR A 444 -10.38 -24.00 6.73
N VAL A 445 -10.93 -24.39 5.56
CA VAL A 445 -11.96 -25.43 5.47
C VAL A 445 -11.42 -26.81 5.82
N VAL A 446 -10.16 -27.08 5.50
CA VAL A 446 -9.53 -28.40 5.71
C VAL A 446 -9.13 -28.63 7.18
N ILE A 447 -8.77 -27.57 7.92
CA ILE A 447 -8.46 -27.64 9.35
C ILE A 447 -9.72 -27.96 10.17
#